data_a5ee0c85f6afc28d481d18acbdee0515
#
_entry.id   a5ee0c85f6afc28d481d18acbdee0515
#
_cell.length_a   1.000
_cell.length_b   1.000
_cell.length_c   1.000
_cell.angle_alpha   90.00
_cell.angle_beta   90.00
_cell.angle_gamma   90.00
#
_symmetry.space_group_name_H-M   'P 1'
#
loop_
_entity.id
_entity.type
_entity.pdbx_description
1 polymer ?
#
loop_
_entity_poly.entity_id
_entity_poly.type
_entity_poly.pdbx_seq_one_letter_code
_entity_poly.pdbx_strand_id
1 'polypeptide(L)'
;MKRFTYQRAASVQEAVAAVHAIPGARFIAGGTNLLDLMKVHVETPPHLVDVNRLGLDRIEPTPDGGLRIGALVRNADLATDERVRRDYALLSRAIVAGASGQLRNKATTAGNLLQRTRCPYFYERAMACNKRTPGSGCAALEGHSHNLAILGASAHCIATHPSDMAVARRALDARVETVGADGVARTIPIAALYLPPGSTPHVETSLRRAEMITAVTLPPPCGGIHVYRKVRDRASYAFATVSVALIAHPWDGAAGASRLAFGGLAPAPWRREAAEALSGAASPDDLADIILAGAQPTAQNAYKLALVRRTLSASLAQAAHIQSEGARR
;
A
#
# COMPACT_ATOMS: atom_id res chain seq x y z
N MET A 1 24.17 -8.06 -8.81
CA MET A 1 23.41 -9.15 -8.19
C MET A 1 24.33 -10.27 -7.74
N LYS A 2 24.10 -10.89 -6.57
CA LYS A 2 24.73 -12.16 -6.20
C LYS A 2 24.14 -13.30 -7.04
N ARG A 3 24.86 -14.41 -7.16
CA ARG A 3 24.35 -15.63 -7.81
C ARG A 3 23.17 -16.19 -7.02
N PHE A 4 22.16 -16.70 -7.72
CA PHE A 4 20.98 -17.35 -7.16
C PHE A 4 20.57 -18.50 -8.07
N THR A 5 19.86 -19.47 -7.50
CA THR A 5 19.18 -20.52 -8.26
C THR A 5 17.73 -20.10 -8.52
N TYR A 6 17.10 -20.72 -9.52
CA TYR A 6 15.75 -20.38 -9.95
C TYR A 6 14.92 -21.64 -10.16
N GLN A 7 13.70 -21.62 -9.65
CA GLN A 7 12.69 -22.65 -9.84
C GLN A 7 11.39 -22.00 -10.28
N ARG A 8 10.69 -22.61 -11.23
CA ARG A 8 9.32 -22.24 -11.57
C ARG A 8 8.38 -23.24 -10.92
N ALA A 9 7.51 -22.78 -10.04
CA ALA A 9 6.54 -23.63 -9.37
C ALA A 9 5.34 -23.91 -10.28
N ALA A 10 4.81 -25.13 -10.19
CA ALA A 10 3.62 -25.58 -10.91
C ALA A 10 2.35 -25.45 -10.05
N SER A 11 2.47 -25.32 -8.72
CA SER A 11 1.35 -25.14 -7.80
C SER A 11 1.71 -24.19 -6.65
N VAL A 12 0.69 -23.68 -5.96
CA VAL A 12 0.86 -22.85 -4.74
C VAL A 12 1.60 -23.64 -3.67
N GLN A 13 1.24 -24.92 -3.47
CA GLN A 13 1.86 -25.79 -2.49
C GLN A 13 3.34 -26.00 -2.78
N GLU A 14 3.70 -26.25 -4.04
CA GLU A 14 5.10 -26.37 -4.45
C GLU A 14 5.87 -25.08 -4.20
N ALA A 15 5.29 -23.90 -4.56
CA ALA A 15 5.92 -22.61 -4.36
C ALA A 15 6.23 -22.35 -2.89
N VAL A 16 5.24 -22.58 -2.02
CA VAL A 16 5.36 -22.37 -0.58
C VAL A 16 6.35 -23.34 0.03
N ALA A 17 6.30 -24.63 -0.35
CA ALA A 17 7.24 -25.65 0.12
C ALA A 17 8.69 -25.31 -0.29
N ALA A 18 8.93 -24.87 -1.51
CA ALA A 18 10.25 -24.50 -2.01
C ALA A 18 10.84 -23.31 -1.22
N VAL A 19 10.04 -22.26 -0.99
CA VAL A 19 10.47 -21.10 -0.18
C VAL A 19 10.67 -21.47 1.29
N HIS A 20 9.87 -22.40 1.82
CA HIS A 20 10.01 -22.89 3.18
C HIS A 20 11.29 -23.69 3.40
N ALA A 21 11.62 -24.57 2.43
CA ALA A 21 12.77 -25.48 2.51
C ALA A 21 14.12 -24.75 2.43
N ILE A 22 14.19 -23.62 1.70
CA ILE A 22 15.46 -22.90 1.47
C ILE A 22 15.50 -21.59 2.28
N PRO A 23 16.35 -21.48 3.31
CA PRO A 23 16.51 -20.24 4.05
C PRO A 23 16.87 -19.04 3.12
N GLY A 24 16.12 -17.95 3.24
CA GLY A 24 16.35 -16.75 2.42
C GLY A 24 15.78 -16.80 1.01
N ALA A 25 15.17 -17.92 0.56
CA ALA A 25 14.44 -17.96 -0.71
C ALA A 25 13.30 -16.94 -0.75
N ARG A 26 12.97 -16.47 -1.97
CA ARG A 26 11.91 -15.48 -2.20
C ARG A 26 11.02 -15.91 -3.36
N PHE A 27 9.72 -15.61 -3.24
CA PHE A 27 8.82 -15.63 -4.39
C PHE A 27 9.18 -14.51 -5.36
N ILE A 28 9.10 -14.77 -6.65
CA ILE A 28 9.21 -13.76 -7.69
C ILE A 28 8.00 -13.81 -8.63
N ALA A 29 7.33 -12.67 -8.78
CA ALA A 29 6.25 -12.46 -9.76
C ALA A 29 6.74 -11.46 -10.83
N GLY A 30 6.22 -10.23 -10.86
CA GLY A 30 6.65 -9.21 -11.81
C GLY A 30 8.08 -8.70 -11.64
N GLY A 31 8.70 -8.92 -10.49
CA GLY A 31 10.09 -8.55 -10.19
C GLY A 31 10.37 -7.05 -10.01
N THR A 32 9.38 -6.18 -10.22
CA THR A 32 9.54 -4.71 -10.30
C THR A 32 10.04 -4.03 -9.02
N ASN A 33 10.13 -4.73 -7.91
CA ASN A 33 10.77 -4.26 -6.69
C ASN A 33 11.92 -5.19 -6.27
N LEU A 34 11.70 -6.51 -6.26
CA LEU A 34 12.71 -7.46 -5.81
C LEU A 34 14.00 -7.38 -6.65
N LEU A 35 13.88 -7.34 -7.99
CA LEU A 35 15.06 -7.28 -8.87
C LEU A 35 15.83 -5.96 -8.70
N ASP A 36 15.15 -4.84 -8.46
CA ASP A 36 15.83 -3.57 -8.18
C ASP A 36 16.65 -3.65 -6.89
N LEU A 37 16.07 -4.21 -5.82
CA LEU A 37 16.77 -4.43 -4.56
C LEU A 37 17.94 -5.42 -4.68
N MET A 38 17.79 -6.42 -5.56
CA MET A 38 18.86 -7.37 -5.88
C MET A 38 20.01 -6.73 -6.66
N LYS A 39 19.71 -5.81 -7.59
CA LYS A 39 20.73 -5.07 -8.36
C LYS A 39 21.63 -4.23 -7.47
N VAL A 40 21.06 -3.60 -6.45
CA VAL A 40 21.80 -2.78 -5.47
C VAL A 40 22.26 -3.59 -4.25
N HIS A 41 22.09 -4.91 -4.26
CA HIS A 41 22.49 -5.84 -3.19
C HIS A 41 21.84 -5.57 -1.82
N VAL A 42 20.69 -4.94 -1.77
CA VAL A 42 19.88 -4.79 -0.55
C VAL A 42 19.17 -6.10 -0.22
N GLU A 43 18.66 -6.78 -1.26
CA GLU A 43 18.15 -8.16 -1.17
C GLU A 43 19.12 -9.09 -1.91
N THR A 44 19.46 -10.22 -1.29
CA THR A 44 20.38 -11.19 -1.89
C THR A 44 19.87 -12.62 -1.68
N PRO A 45 18.65 -12.95 -2.17
CA PRO A 45 18.11 -14.30 -2.00
C PRO A 45 19.01 -15.33 -2.71
N PRO A 46 19.27 -16.50 -2.09
CA PRO A 46 20.02 -17.57 -2.72
C PRO A 46 19.18 -18.34 -3.76
N HIS A 47 17.85 -18.24 -3.66
CA HIS A 47 16.91 -18.96 -4.52
C HIS A 47 15.67 -18.11 -4.79
N LEU A 48 15.21 -18.12 -6.05
CA LEU A 48 13.98 -17.49 -6.50
C LEU A 48 12.98 -18.54 -6.95
N VAL A 49 11.76 -18.45 -6.42
CA VAL A 49 10.63 -19.29 -6.82
C VAL A 49 9.67 -18.46 -7.66
N ASP A 50 9.62 -18.73 -8.95
CA ASP A 50 8.74 -18.04 -9.90
C ASP A 50 7.30 -18.54 -9.76
N VAL A 51 6.39 -17.62 -9.45
CA VAL A 51 4.97 -17.88 -9.23
C VAL A 51 4.08 -17.43 -10.41
N ASN A 52 4.65 -16.93 -11.50
CA ASN A 52 3.87 -16.32 -12.59
C ASN A 52 2.89 -17.27 -13.31
N ARG A 53 3.02 -18.59 -13.16
CA ARG A 53 2.17 -19.57 -13.82
C ARG A 53 1.20 -20.33 -12.91
N LEU A 54 0.91 -19.77 -11.73
CA LEU A 54 0.04 -20.45 -10.74
C LEU A 54 -1.47 -20.24 -10.98
N GLY A 55 -1.89 -19.55 -12.06
CA GLY A 55 -3.31 -19.32 -12.36
C GLY A 55 -4.01 -18.38 -11.38
N LEU A 56 -3.24 -17.52 -10.68
CA LEU A 56 -3.77 -16.55 -9.71
C LEU A 56 -3.93 -15.15 -10.35
N ASP A 57 -4.28 -15.06 -11.60
CA ASP A 57 -4.37 -13.84 -12.41
C ASP A 57 -5.81 -13.49 -12.83
N ARG A 58 -6.81 -14.04 -12.13
CA ARG A 58 -8.23 -13.77 -12.40
C ARG A 58 -8.80 -12.72 -11.46
N ILE A 59 -9.82 -12.01 -11.95
CA ILE A 59 -10.68 -11.11 -11.18
C ILE A 59 -12.10 -11.70 -11.24
N GLU A 60 -12.63 -12.09 -10.09
CA GLU A 60 -13.87 -12.87 -9.99
C GLU A 60 -14.83 -12.20 -9.00
N PRO A 61 -16.15 -12.20 -9.24
CA PRO A 61 -17.11 -11.77 -8.25
C PRO A 61 -17.09 -12.74 -7.06
N THR A 62 -17.37 -12.22 -5.86
CA THR A 62 -17.58 -13.05 -4.68
C THR A 62 -19.08 -13.33 -4.49
N PRO A 63 -19.47 -14.40 -3.75
CA PRO A 63 -20.88 -14.74 -3.54
C PRO A 63 -21.67 -13.63 -2.82
N ASP A 64 -21.01 -12.81 -2.01
CA ASP A 64 -21.58 -11.67 -1.30
C ASP A 64 -21.64 -10.39 -2.14
N GLY A 65 -21.28 -10.45 -3.43
CA GLY A 65 -21.31 -9.30 -4.36
C GLY A 65 -20.06 -8.44 -4.33
N GLY A 66 -19.00 -8.86 -3.67
CA GLY A 66 -17.68 -8.22 -3.69
C GLY A 66 -16.85 -8.65 -4.91
N LEU A 67 -15.53 -8.42 -4.82
CA LEU A 67 -14.59 -8.74 -5.89
C LEU A 67 -13.34 -9.43 -5.35
N ARG A 68 -13.05 -10.63 -5.84
CA ARG A 68 -11.82 -11.38 -5.54
C ARG A 68 -10.80 -11.15 -6.65
N ILE A 69 -9.63 -10.63 -6.30
CA ILE A 69 -8.55 -10.24 -7.20
C ILE A 69 -7.36 -11.16 -6.93
N GLY A 70 -7.02 -12.02 -7.86
CA GLY A 70 -5.89 -12.94 -7.74
C GLY A 70 -4.55 -12.20 -7.53
N ALA A 71 -3.64 -12.83 -6.80
CA ALA A 71 -2.35 -12.26 -6.41
C ALA A 71 -1.48 -11.82 -7.60
N LEU A 72 -1.64 -12.49 -8.75
CA LEU A 72 -0.85 -12.28 -9.97
C LEU A 72 -1.51 -11.36 -10.99
N VAL A 73 -2.74 -10.87 -10.74
CA VAL A 73 -3.39 -9.86 -11.59
C VAL A 73 -2.44 -8.67 -11.74
N ARG A 74 -2.17 -8.29 -12.99
CA ARG A 74 -1.29 -7.15 -13.29
C ARG A 74 -1.96 -5.85 -12.88
N ASN A 75 -1.17 -4.91 -12.42
CA ASN A 75 -1.71 -3.60 -12.01
C ASN A 75 -2.40 -2.88 -13.17
N ALA A 76 -1.92 -3.05 -14.42
CA ALA A 76 -2.55 -2.49 -15.61
C ALA A 76 -3.94 -3.09 -15.85
N ASP A 77 -4.05 -4.42 -15.79
CA ASP A 77 -5.31 -5.15 -16.02
C ASP A 77 -6.33 -4.81 -14.93
N LEU A 78 -5.86 -4.76 -13.66
CA LEU A 78 -6.71 -4.36 -12.54
C LEU A 78 -7.23 -2.93 -12.68
N ALA A 79 -6.40 -2.00 -13.14
CA ALA A 79 -6.80 -0.59 -13.29
C ALA A 79 -7.81 -0.38 -14.44
N THR A 80 -7.82 -1.27 -15.44
CA THR A 80 -8.69 -1.18 -16.63
C THR A 80 -9.93 -2.05 -16.55
N ASP A 81 -10.02 -2.99 -15.58
CA ASP A 81 -11.21 -3.83 -15.38
C ASP A 81 -12.47 -2.96 -15.18
N GLU A 82 -13.51 -3.23 -15.96
CA GLU A 82 -14.73 -2.41 -15.96
C GLU A 82 -15.43 -2.36 -14.60
N ARG A 83 -15.44 -3.48 -13.85
CA ARG A 83 -16.02 -3.58 -12.51
C ARG A 83 -15.22 -2.73 -11.53
N VAL A 84 -13.90 -2.76 -11.63
CA VAL A 84 -13.02 -1.95 -10.78
C VAL A 84 -13.18 -0.46 -11.10
N ARG A 85 -13.30 -0.10 -12.37
CA ARG A 85 -13.50 1.29 -12.78
C ARG A 85 -14.86 1.84 -12.37
N ARG A 86 -15.90 1.03 -12.45
CA ARG A 86 -17.27 1.40 -12.12
C ARG A 86 -17.51 1.42 -10.61
N ASP A 87 -17.19 0.31 -9.93
CA ASP A 87 -17.62 0.03 -8.57
C ASP A 87 -16.55 0.35 -7.52
N TYR A 88 -15.28 0.31 -7.91
CA TYR A 88 -14.11 0.56 -7.05
C TYR A 88 -13.18 1.60 -7.68
N ALA A 89 -13.73 2.67 -8.24
CA ALA A 89 -12.98 3.68 -8.99
C ALA A 89 -11.78 4.26 -8.21
N LEU A 90 -11.86 4.31 -6.88
CA LEU A 90 -10.76 4.69 -5.99
C LEU A 90 -9.51 3.84 -6.24
N LEU A 91 -9.68 2.52 -6.38
CA LEU A 91 -8.58 1.58 -6.61
C LEU A 91 -7.94 1.80 -8.00
N SER A 92 -8.75 1.92 -9.06
CA SER A 92 -8.25 2.20 -10.40
C SER A 92 -7.45 3.51 -10.43
N ARG A 93 -7.99 4.60 -9.84
CA ARG A 93 -7.33 5.92 -9.77
C ARG A 93 -6.01 5.85 -9.00
N ALA A 94 -5.96 5.16 -7.88
CA ALA A 94 -4.74 4.98 -7.10
C ALA A 94 -3.66 4.22 -7.88
N ILE A 95 -4.03 3.15 -8.59
CA ILE A 95 -3.08 2.38 -9.41
C ILE A 95 -2.52 3.25 -10.54
N VAL A 96 -3.35 4.00 -11.24
CA VAL A 96 -2.94 4.86 -12.36
C VAL A 96 -2.07 6.02 -11.89
N ALA A 97 -2.29 6.54 -10.67
CA ALA A 97 -1.45 7.56 -10.05
C ALA A 97 -0.04 7.07 -9.68
N GLY A 98 0.16 5.75 -9.62
CA GLY A 98 1.43 5.11 -9.27
C GLY A 98 2.22 4.60 -10.48
N ALA A 99 3.54 4.49 -10.34
CA ALA A 99 4.48 3.90 -11.29
C ALA A 99 4.39 4.49 -12.73
N SER A 100 4.89 3.76 -13.72
CA SER A 100 4.71 4.00 -15.16
C SER A 100 3.85 2.91 -15.78
N GLY A 101 3.38 3.10 -17.03
CA GLY A 101 2.63 2.08 -17.77
C GLY A 101 3.42 0.77 -17.88
N GLN A 102 4.70 0.85 -18.19
CA GLN A 102 5.59 -0.32 -18.33
C GLN A 102 5.70 -1.10 -17.01
N LEU A 103 5.86 -0.39 -15.88
CA LEU A 103 5.92 -1.05 -14.58
C LEU A 103 4.57 -1.67 -14.20
N ARG A 104 3.44 -0.98 -14.45
CA ARG A 104 2.11 -1.54 -14.18
C ARG A 104 1.80 -2.79 -14.98
N ASN A 105 2.35 -2.93 -16.20
CA ASN A 105 2.23 -4.13 -17.03
C ASN A 105 2.99 -5.34 -16.46
N LYS A 106 3.92 -5.13 -15.53
CA LYS A 106 4.71 -6.20 -14.88
C LYS A 106 4.38 -6.40 -13.41
N ALA A 107 4.12 -5.30 -12.69
CA ALA A 107 3.78 -5.35 -11.27
C ALA A 107 2.46 -6.09 -11.05
N THR A 108 2.41 -6.91 -10.01
CA THR A 108 1.25 -7.72 -9.64
C THR A 108 0.57 -7.18 -8.39
N THR A 109 -0.66 -7.60 -8.17
CA THR A 109 -1.48 -7.28 -6.99
C THR A 109 -0.73 -7.56 -5.68
N ALA A 110 -0.25 -8.78 -5.46
CA ALA A 110 0.50 -9.13 -4.24
C ALA A 110 1.86 -8.44 -4.19
N GLY A 111 2.59 -8.39 -5.32
CA GLY A 111 3.89 -7.73 -5.39
C GLY A 111 3.82 -6.23 -5.07
N ASN A 112 2.73 -5.57 -5.42
CA ASN A 112 2.51 -4.18 -5.07
C ASN A 112 2.28 -3.98 -3.56
N LEU A 113 1.51 -4.86 -2.91
CA LEU A 113 1.32 -4.82 -1.45
C LEU A 113 2.63 -5.06 -0.69
N LEU A 114 3.47 -5.96 -1.20
CA LEU A 114 4.72 -6.37 -0.57
C LEU A 114 5.94 -5.55 -1.02
N GLN A 115 5.75 -4.47 -1.78
CA GLN A 115 6.85 -3.59 -2.13
C GLN A 115 7.44 -2.93 -0.88
N ARG A 116 8.77 -2.86 -0.82
CA ARG A 116 9.48 -2.30 0.32
C ARG A 116 9.62 -0.79 0.21
N THR A 117 9.95 -0.16 1.32
CA THR A 117 10.14 1.30 1.42
C THR A 117 11.09 1.85 0.36
N ARG A 118 10.98 3.15 0.08
CA ARG A 118 11.92 3.92 -0.77
C ARG A 118 12.79 4.87 0.07
N CYS A 119 12.95 4.59 1.35
CA CYS A 119 13.88 5.31 2.20
C CYS A 119 15.30 5.23 1.61
N PRO A 120 15.99 6.35 1.36
CA PRO A 120 17.32 6.34 0.76
C PRO A 120 18.34 5.55 1.59
N TYR A 121 18.24 5.61 2.90
CA TYR A 121 19.12 4.87 3.82
C TYR A 121 18.89 3.35 3.81
N PHE A 122 17.71 2.91 3.40
CA PHE A 122 17.45 1.50 3.13
C PHE A 122 18.15 1.01 1.87
N TYR A 123 18.25 1.86 0.85
CA TYR A 123 18.93 1.54 -0.42
C TYR A 123 20.45 1.71 -0.32
N GLU A 124 20.94 2.67 0.48
CA GLU A 124 22.38 2.92 0.64
C GLU A 124 22.97 1.95 1.70
N ARG A 125 23.75 0.99 1.23
CA ARG A 125 24.27 -0.09 2.07
C ARG A 125 25.31 0.35 3.10
N ALA A 126 25.99 1.45 2.85
CA ALA A 126 26.95 2.02 3.79
C ALA A 126 26.30 2.69 5.00
N MET A 127 25.01 3.01 4.90
CA MET A 127 24.26 3.71 5.95
C MET A 127 23.60 2.74 6.93
N ALA A 128 23.51 3.14 8.21
CA ALA A 128 22.80 2.40 9.25
C ALA A 128 21.30 2.30 8.96
N CYS A 129 20.75 1.09 8.97
CA CYS A 129 19.33 0.84 8.70
C CYS A 129 18.85 -0.44 9.40
N ASN A 130 18.08 -0.28 10.48
CA ASN A 130 17.49 -1.39 11.24
C ASN A 130 16.53 -2.26 10.41
N LYS A 131 15.93 -1.70 9.35
CA LYS A 131 15.06 -2.45 8.44
C LYS A 131 15.84 -3.41 7.54
N ARG A 132 17.08 -3.07 7.19
CA ARG A 132 17.98 -3.91 6.38
C ARG A 132 18.85 -4.79 7.26
N THR A 133 19.43 -4.24 8.28
CA THR A 133 20.35 -4.90 9.22
C THR A 133 19.91 -4.59 10.65
N PRO A 134 19.17 -5.50 11.30
CA PRO A 134 18.67 -5.28 12.66
C PRO A 134 19.77 -4.90 13.63
N GLY A 135 19.53 -3.90 14.47
CA GLY A 135 20.48 -3.40 15.46
C GLY A 135 21.52 -2.41 14.95
N SER A 136 21.55 -2.10 13.63
CA SER A 136 22.54 -1.16 13.07
C SER A 136 22.21 0.33 13.29
N GLY A 137 21.01 0.66 13.78
CA GLY A 137 20.52 2.02 13.89
C GLY A 137 19.71 2.49 12.70
N CYS A 138 19.33 3.77 12.70
CA CYS A 138 18.55 4.40 11.64
C CYS A 138 19.13 5.77 11.28
N ALA A 139 19.94 5.81 10.24
CA ALA A 139 20.59 7.05 9.78
C ALA A 139 19.59 8.12 9.28
N ALA A 140 18.33 7.73 9.05
CA ALA A 140 17.28 8.66 8.64
C ALA A 140 16.83 9.61 9.75
N LEU A 141 17.02 9.26 11.02
CA LEU A 141 16.59 10.08 12.16
C LEU A 141 17.36 11.41 12.24
N GLU A 142 18.65 11.37 11.98
CA GLU A 142 19.54 12.54 12.01
C GLU A 142 19.85 13.06 10.59
N GLY A 143 19.49 12.30 9.56
CA GLY A 143 19.79 12.59 8.17
C GLY A 143 18.64 13.25 7.41
N HIS A 144 18.67 13.13 6.07
CA HIS A 144 17.63 13.66 5.20
C HIS A 144 16.33 12.89 5.34
N SER A 145 15.29 13.53 5.86
CA SER A 145 14.00 12.91 6.21
C SER A 145 12.77 13.50 5.50
N HIS A 146 12.99 14.37 4.50
CA HIS A 146 11.95 15.13 3.81
C HIS A 146 10.71 14.29 3.43
N ASN A 147 10.89 13.12 2.82
CA ASN A 147 9.81 12.24 2.36
C ASN A 147 9.48 11.09 3.33
N LEU A 148 10.00 11.11 4.57
CA LEU A 148 9.80 10.04 5.53
C LEU A 148 8.55 10.24 6.40
N ALA A 149 8.27 9.27 7.26
CA ALA A 149 7.06 9.21 8.06
C ALA A 149 7.00 10.32 9.12
N ILE A 150 5.77 10.79 9.39
CA ILE A 150 5.43 11.67 10.50
C ILE A 150 4.45 11.02 11.47
N LEU A 151 3.90 9.85 11.12
CA LEU A 151 2.93 9.08 11.89
C LEU A 151 3.33 7.61 11.95
N GLY A 152 2.98 6.92 13.03
CA GLY A 152 3.17 5.48 13.17
C GLY A 152 4.62 4.99 13.08
N ALA A 153 5.58 5.89 13.17
CA ALA A 153 7.01 5.61 13.19
C ALA A 153 7.49 5.16 14.58
N SER A 154 8.76 4.84 14.72
CA SER A 154 9.40 4.53 16.01
C SER A 154 10.80 5.13 16.09
N ALA A 155 11.41 5.08 17.29
CA ALA A 155 12.80 5.44 17.48
C ALA A 155 13.79 4.57 16.66
N HIS A 156 13.30 3.48 16.05
CA HIS A 156 14.13 2.57 15.27
C HIS A 156 13.93 2.70 13.76
N CYS A 157 12.85 3.34 13.29
CA CYS A 157 12.57 3.51 11.85
C CYS A 157 11.47 4.55 11.58
N ILE A 158 11.76 5.48 10.68
CA ILE A 158 10.80 6.50 10.18
C ILE A 158 10.49 6.33 8.68
N ALA A 159 10.64 5.14 8.13
CA ALA A 159 10.34 4.86 6.72
C ALA A 159 8.84 4.87 6.44
N THR A 160 8.44 5.26 5.22
CA THR A 160 7.05 5.20 4.76
C THR A 160 6.78 3.97 3.91
N HIS A 161 5.52 3.49 3.92
CA HIS A 161 5.03 2.52 2.94
C HIS A 161 4.69 3.24 1.63
N PRO A 162 5.16 2.75 0.46
CA PRO A 162 5.11 3.53 -0.78
C PRO A 162 3.88 3.26 -1.67
N SER A 163 3.02 2.29 -1.34
CA SER A 163 1.98 1.81 -2.24
C SER A 163 0.71 2.65 -2.22
N ASP A 164 0.42 3.37 -3.30
CA ASP A 164 -0.87 4.03 -3.54
C ASP A 164 -2.04 3.03 -3.57
N MET A 165 -1.83 1.85 -4.16
CA MET A 165 -2.83 0.78 -4.19
C MET A 165 -3.19 0.29 -2.78
N ALA A 166 -2.22 0.16 -1.88
CA ALA A 166 -2.46 -0.24 -0.50
C ALA A 166 -3.30 0.80 0.25
N VAL A 167 -3.09 2.09 -0.02
CA VAL A 167 -3.90 3.19 0.55
C VAL A 167 -5.36 3.07 0.12
N ALA A 168 -5.61 2.89 -1.18
CA ALA A 168 -6.97 2.67 -1.69
C ALA A 168 -7.63 1.42 -1.09
N ARG A 169 -6.89 0.32 -0.97
CA ARG A 169 -7.38 -0.92 -0.35
C ARG A 169 -7.68 -0.77 1.13
N ARG A 170 -6.92 0.07 1.84
CA ARG A 170 -7.17 0.37 3.26
C ARG A 170 -8.50 1.13 3.42
N ALA A 171 -8.81 2.07 2.51
CA ALA A 171 -10.10 2.76 2.49
C ALA A 171 -11.25 1.83 2.05
N LEU A 172 -10.98 0.82 1.23
CA LEU A 172 -11.96 -0.15 0.74
C LEU A 172 -12.15 -1.36 1.68
N ASP A 173 -11.50 -1.41 2.84
CA ASP A 173 -11.55 -2.54 3.79
C ASP A 173 -11.22 -3.90 3.16
N ALA A 174 -10.20 -3.92 2.29
CA ALA A 174 -9.77 -5.12 1.60
C ALA A 174 -9.29 -6.20 2.59
N ARG A 175 -9.41 -7.45 2.17
CA ARG A 175 -8.89 -8.62 2.87
C ARG A 175 -7.87 -9.33 2.00
N VAL A 176 -6.80 -9.82 2.60
CA VAL A 176 -5.71 -10.53 1.93
C VAL A 176 -5.81 -12.02 2.23
N GLU A 177 -5.97 -12.83 1.19
CA GLU A 177 -6.00 -14.28 1.30
C GLU A 177 -4.57 -14.82 1.16
N THR A 178 -4.20 -15.75 2.03
CA THR A 178 -2.85 -16.32 2.07
C THR A 178 -2.89 -17.83 2.30
N VAL A 179 -1.79 -18.50 1.93
CA VAL A 179 -1.56 -19.91 2.22
C VAL A 179 -0.17 -20.07 2.84
N GLY A 180 -0.11 -20.75 3.99
CA GLY A 180 1.12 -21.06 4.71
C GLY A 180 1.82 -22.33 4.24
N ALA A 181 3.01 -22.60 4.80
CA ALA A 181 3.79 -23.81 4.53
C ALA A 181 3.09 -25.09 5.01
N ASP A 182 2.20 -24.95 5.97
CA ASP A 182 1.33 -26.00 6.52
C ASP A 182 0.09 -26.27 5.64
N GLY A 183 -0.04 -25.58 4.50
CA GLY A 183 -1.21 -25.65 3.63
C GLY A 183 -2.43 -24.92 4.16
N VAL A 184 -2.34 -24.29 5.34
CA VAL A 184 -3.46 -23.58 5.97
C VAL A 184 -3.68 -22.22 5.29
N ALA A 185 -4.91 -22.01 4.84
CA ALA A 185 -5.35 -20.72 4.31
C ALA A 185 -5.73 -19.76 5.45
N ARG A 186 -5.36 -18.49 5.30
CA ARG A 186 -5.79 -17.40 6.20
C ARG A 186 -6.35 -16.22 5.40
N THR A 187 -7.22 -15.47 6.05
CA THR A 187 -7.68 -14.17 5.56
C THR A 187 -7.28 -13.09 6.55
N ILE A 188 -6.48 -12.15 6.09
CA ILE A 188 -5.92 -11.06 6.89
C ILE A 188 -6.58 -9.74 6.46
N PRO A 189 -7.26 -8.99 7.35
CA PRO A 189 -7.68 -7.64 7.03
C PRO A 189 -6.47 -6.80 6.61
N ILE A 190 -6.62 -5.95 5.59
CA ILE A 190 -5.52 -5.10 5.12
C ILE A 190 -4.95 -4.20 6.24
N ALA A 191 -5.78 -3.83 7.22
CA ALA A 191 -5.38 -3.09 8.41
C ALA A 191 -4.37 -3.84 9.29
N ALA A 192 -4.40 -5.18 9.26
CA ALA A 192 -3.53 -6.05 10.05
C ALA A 192 -2.37 -6.65 9.23
N LEU A 193 -2.29 -6.34 7.93
CA LEU A 193 -1.21 -6.85 7.08
C LEU A 193 0.14 -6.24 7.44
N TYR A 194 0.20 -4.91 7.61
CA TYR A 194 1.43 -4.17 7.87
C TYR A 194 1.64 -3.96 9.37
N LEU A 195 2.84 -4.28 9.83
CA LEU A 195 3.20 -4.13 11.24
C LEU A 195 3.87 -2.78 11.49
N PRO A 196 3.58 -2.14 12.64
CA PRO A 196 4.33 -0.97 13.07
C PRO A 196 5.79 -1.34 13.29
N PRO A 197 6.75 -0.44 13.02
CA PRO A 197 8.17 -0.75 13.10
C PRO A 197 8.62 -1.13 14.53
N GLY A 198 8.04 -0.54 15.57
CA GLY A 198 8.41 -0.81 16.97
C GLY A 198 9.92 -0.91 17.14
N SER A 199 10.38 -1.97 17.78
CA SER A 199 11.81 -2.36 17.91
C SER A 199 12.29 -3.29 16.80
N THR A 200 11.40 -3.75 15.90
CA THR A 200 11.68 -4.77 14.87
C THR A 200 11.32 -4.30 13.46
N PRO A 201 11.89 -3.19 12.95
CA PRO A 201 11.51 -2.61 11.65
C PRO A 201 11.72 -3.54 10.45
N HIS A 202 12.53 -4.59 10.57
CA HIS A 202 12.77 -5.59 9.53
C HIS A 202 11.59 -6.56 9.35
N VAL A 203 10.67 -6.64 10.32
CA VAL A 203 9.42 -7.40 10.22
C VAL A 203 8.33 -6.44 9.76
N GLU A 204 8.06 -6.41 8.46
CA GLU A 204 7.18 -5.39 7.85
C GLU A 204 5.72 -5.83 7.74
N THR A 205 5.45 -7.13 7.79
CA THR A 205 4.10 -7.68 7.63
C THR A 205 3.82 -8.80 8.63
N SER A 206 2.54 -9.10 8.85
CA SER A 206 2.07 -10.23 9.66
C SER A 206 2.12 -11.57 8.93
N LEU A 207 2.67 -11.61 7.72
CA LEU A 207 2.88 -12.86 6.99
C LEU A 207 3.91 -13.72 7.70
N ARG A 208 3.61 -15.01 7.81
CA ARG A 208 4.53 -16.01 8.33
C ARG A 208 5.63 -16.32 7.31
N ARG A 209 6.69 -16.99 7.75
CA ARG A 209 7.73 -17.44 6.83
C ARG A 209 7.13 -18.33 5.73
N ALA A 210 7.49 -18.06 4.49
CA ALA A 210 6.99 -18.74 3.29
C ALA A 210 5.46 -18.67 3.07
N GLU A 211 4.74 -17.83 3.82
CA GLU A 211 3.33 -17.59 3.56
C GLU A 211 3.16 -16.78 2.29
N MET A 212 2.34 -17.26 1.37
CA MET A 212 2.12 -16.66 0.06
C MET A 212 0.73 -16.01 -0.02
N ILE A 213 0.67 -14.78 -0.50
CA ILE A 213 -0.60 -14.13 -0.85
C ILE A 213 -1.15 -14.81 -2.12
N THR A 214 -2.40 -15.26 -2.08
CA THR A 214 -3.09 -15.89 -3.21
C THR A 214 -4.12 -14.99 -3.86
N ALA A 215 -4.77 -14.12 -3.09
CA ALA A 215 -5.71 -13.13 -3.60
C ALA A 215 -5.87 -11.93 -2.65
N VAL A 216 -6.59 -10.93 -3.12
CA VAL A 216 -7.16 -9.85 -2.30
C VAL A 216 -8.63 -9.73 -2.61
N THR A 217 -9.46 -9.74 -1.56
CA THR A 217 -10.90 -9.63 -1.66
C THR A 217 -11.34 -8.22 -1.23
N LEU A 218 -12.19 -7.60 -2.04
CA LEU A 218 -12.89 -6.37 -1.73
C LEU A 218 -14.32 -6.71 -1.30
N PRO A 219 -14.88 -6.04 -0.29
CA PRO A 219 -16.28 -6.19 0.08
C PRO A 219 -17.20 -5.69 -1.04
N PRO A 220 -18.52 -5.93 -0.97
CA PRO A 220 -19.48 -5.32 -1.88
C PRO A 220 -19.25 -3.82 -2.05
N PRO A 221 -19.52 -3.27 -3.26
CA PRO A 221 -19.34 -1.84 -3.51
C PRO A 221 -20.13 -0.99 -2.51
N CYS A 222 -19.46 -0.03 -1.91
CA CYS A 222 -20.12 0.88 -0.96
C CYS A 222 -20.76 2.12 -1.63
N GLY A 223 -20.64 2.26 -2.96
CA GLY A 223 -21.08 3.45 -3.67
C GLY A 223 -20.30 4.70 -3.30
N GLY A 224 -20.96 5.88 -3.46
CA GLY A 224 -20.35 7.16 -3.13
C GLY A 224 -19.42 7.73 -4.19
N ILE A 225 -18.82 8.87 -3.87
CA ILE A 225 -17.88 9.60 -4.72
C ILE A 225 -16.48 9.20 -4.33
N HIS A 226 -15.77 8.57 -5.25
CA HIS A 226 -14.40 8.09 -5.05
C HIS A 226 -13.40 9.15 -5.49
N VAL A 227 -12.52 9.61 -4.60
CA VAL A 227 -11.44 10.57 -4.90
C VAL A 227 -10.10 9.96 -4.48
N TYR A 228 -9.13 9.95 -5.38
CA TYR A 228 -7.73 9.69 -5.06
C TYR A 228 -6.90 10.89 -5.46
N ARG A 229 -6.36 11.59 -4.46
CA ARG A 229 -5.49 12.76 -4.66
C ARG A 229 -4.09 12.44 -4.18
N LYS A 230 -3.09 12.76 -5.01
CA LYS A 230 -1.69 12.50 -4.73
C LYS A 230 -0.85 13.75 -4.95
N VAL A 231 -0.19 14.18 -3.89
CA VAL A 231 0.87 15.21 -3.97
C VAL A 231 2.21 14.51 -4.07
N ARG A 232 3.06 14.97 -4.97
CA ARG A 232 4.36 14.38 -5.31
C ARG A 232 5.31 15.44 -5.88
N ASP A 233 6.61 15.17 -5.80
CA ASP A 233 7.66 16.14 -6.15
C ASP A 233 7.78 16.43 -7.66
N ARG A 234 7.16 15.62 -8.52
CA ARG A 234 7.15 15.78 -9.98
C ARG A 234 5.85 15.27 -10.60
N ALA A 235 5.58 15.66 -11.83
CA ALA A 235 4.30 15.41 -12.51
C ALA A 235 3.95 13.92 -12.69
N SER A 236 4.95 13.05 -12.82
CA SER A 236 4.76 11.59 -12.98
C SER A 236 5.91 10.81 -12.35
N TYR A 237 5.72 9.49 -12.21
CA TYR A 237 6.74 8.56 -11.76
C TYR A 237 7.43 8.99 -10.46
N ALA A 238 6.63 9.38 -9.47
CA ALA A 238 7.08 9.70 -8.13
C ALA A 238 6.15 9.09 -7.08
N PHE A 239 6.72 8.71 -5.94
CA PHE A 239 5.96 8.29 -4.77
C PHE A 239 5.23 9.48 -4.14
N ALA A 240 4.19 9.20 -3.37
CA ALA A 240 3.44 10.25 -2.71
C ALA A 240 4.27 10.90 -1.58
N THR A 241 4.34 12.20 -1.58
CA THR A 241 4.66 12.99 -0.38
C THR A 241 3.50 12.91 0.61
N VAL A 242 2.27 13.11 0.09
CA VAL A 242 1.00 12.86 0.76
C VAL A 242 0.02 12.36 -0.29
N SER A 243 -0.75 11.32 0.02
CA SER A 243 -1.91 10.95 -0.78
C SER A 243 -3.14 10.74 0.10
N VAL A 244 -4.32 10.98 -0.49
CA VAL A 244 -5.62 10.83 0.14
C VAL A 244 -6.49 9.93 -0.72
N ALA A 245 -6.96 8.84 -0.14
CA ALA A 245 -8.01 7.99 -0.67
C ALA A 245 -9.30 8.30 0.11
N LEU A 246 -10.28 8.87 -0.58
CA LEU A 246 -11.56 9.31 -0.02
C LEU A 246 -12.70 8.61 -0.74
N ILE A 247 -13.65 8.08 0.04
CA ILE A 247 -15.00 7.74 -0.41
C ILE A 247 -15.95 8.65 0.35
N ALA A 248 -16.66 9.51 -0.37
CA ALA A 248 -17.60 10.46 0.19
C ALA A 248 -19.04 10.07 -0.18
N HIS A 249 -19.94 10.16 0.80
CA HIS A 249 -21.38 10.06 0.55
C HIS A 249 -22.05 11.42 0.77
N PRO A 250 -23.19 11.68 0.12
CA PRO A 250 -23.98 12.88 0.40
C PRO A 250 -24.37 12.94 1.87
N TRP A 251 -24.21 14.11 2.49
CA TRP A 251 -24.60 14.37 3.89
C TRP A 251 -25.21 15.75 3.98
N ASP A 252 -26.50 15.87 4.28
CA ASP A 252 -27.23 17.14 4.46
C ASP A 252 -26.80 18.30 3.53
N GLY A 253 -26.63 17.99 2.23
CA GLY A 253 -26.21 18.95 1.22
C GLY A 253 -24.70 19.14 1.05
N ALA A 254 -23.87 18.51 1.89
CA ALA A 254 -22.41 18.47 1.77
C ALA A 254 -21.90 17.06 1.53
N ALA A 255 -20.67 16.90 1.02
CA ALA A 255 -20.01 15.61 0.89
C ALA A 255 -19.25 15.29 2.20
N GLY A 256 -19.72 14.31 2.95
CA GLY A 256 -19.02 13.76 4.12
C GLY A 256 -18.07 12.61 3.76
N ALA A 257 -16.95 12.49 4.46
CA ALA A 257 -16.02 11.38 4.28
C ALA A 257 -16.54 10.13 5.00
N SER A 258 -16.98 9.12 4.23
CA SER A 258 -17.38 7.84 4.81
C SER A 258 -16.20 6.91 5.04
N ARG A 259 -15.14 7.04 4.21
CA ARG A 259 -13.89 6.30 4.33
C ARG A 259 -12.71 7.16 3.90
N LEU A 260 -11.64 7.14 4.70
CA LEU A 260 -10.53 8.06 4.53
C LEU A 260 -9.20 7.38 4.89
N ALA A 261 -8.31 7.24 3.93
CA ALA A 261 -6.97 6.70 4.17
C ALA A 261 -5.89 7.56 3.50
N PHE A 262 -4.69 7.55 4.09
CA PHE A 262 -3.56 8.38 3.66
C PHE A 262 -2.34 7.54 3.33
N GLY A 263 -1.56 7.99 2.35
CA GLY A 263 -0.24 7.49 2.01
C GLY A 263 0.84 8.54 2.16
N GLY A 264 2.10 8.09 2.22
CA GLY A 264 3.27 8.95 2.39
C GLY A 264 3.47 9.47 3.82
N LEU A 265 2.66 9.08 4.79
CA LEU A 265 2.69 9.59 6.17
C LEU A 265 3.24 8.60 7.18
N ALA A 266 3.12 7.31 6.94
CA ALA A 266 3.37 6.26 7.92
C ALA A 266 4.02 5.01 7.29
N PRO A 267 4.57 4.08 8.09
CA PRO A 267 5.07 2.78 7.63
C PRO A 267 3.99 1.85 7.05
N ALA A 268 2.72 2.20 7.21
CA ALA A 268 1.54 1.53 6.67
C ALA A 268 0.56 2.56 6.08
N PRO A 269 -0.41 2.17 5.24
CA PRO A 269 -1.52 3.03 4.89
C PRO A 269 -2.24 3.53 6.15
N TRP A 270 -2.28 4.86 6.33
CA TRP A 270 -2.77 5.48 7.55
C TRP A 270 -4.28 5.74 7.47
N ARG A 271 -5.03 5.30 8.47
CA ARG A 271 -6.48 5.53 8.57
C ARG A 271 -6.86 5.68 10.04
N ARG A 272 -7.72 6.65 10.33
CA ARG A 272 -8.34 6.89 11.63
C ARG A 272 -9.83 6.87 11.46
N GLU A 273 -10.47 5.79 11.84
CA GLU A 273 -11.92 5.59 11.73
C GLU A 273 -12.72 6.61 12.56
N ALA A 274 -12.12 7.14 13.63
CA ALA A 274 -12.71 8.21 14.42
C ALA A 274 -12.95 9.51 13.62
N ALA A 275 -12.10 9.82 12.63
CA ALA A 275 -12.32 10.95 11.75
C ALA A 275 -13.52 10.73 10.81
N GLU A 276 -13.73 9.49 10.37
CA GLU A 276 -14.85 9.13 9.49
C GLU A 276 -16.20 9.26 10.22
N ALA A 277 -16.26 8.90 11.50
CA ALA A 277 -17.45 9.00 12.32
C ALA A 277 -17.93 10.44 12.55
N LEU A 278 -17.03 11.43 12.44
CA LEU A 278 -17.34 12.86 12.60
C LEU A 278 -17.53 13.58 11.27
N SER A 279 -17.27 12.91 10.14
CA SER A 279 -17.35 13.52 8.82
C SER A 279 -18.82 13.85 8.47
N GLY A 280 -19.06 15.10 8.12
CA GLY A 280 -20.40 15.66 7.88
C GLY A 280 -20.79 16.70 8.92
N ALA A 281 -20.33 16.57 10.17
CA ALA A 281 -20.51 17.55 11.23
C ALA A 281 -19.24 18.37 11.55
N ALA A 282 -18.05 17.80 11.27
CA ALA A 282 -16.77 18.42 11.55
C ALA A 282 -16.19 19.16 10.34
N SER A 283 -15.44 20.23 10.58
CA SER A 283 -14.70 20.92 9.53
C SER A 283 -13.55 20.05 8.99
N PRO A 284 -13.02 20.31 7.77
CA PRO A 284 -11.82 19.63 7.27
C PRO A 284 -10.61 19.72 8.20
N ASP A 285 -10.49 20.81 8.97
CA ASP A 285 -9.40 21.01 9.93
C ASP A 285 -9.57 20.15 11.16
N ASP A 286 -10.80 20.00 11.70
CA ASP A 286 -11.09 19.10 12.82
C ASP A 286 -10.79 17.64 12.45
N LEU A 287 -11.16 17.22 11.22
CA LEU A 287 -10.84 15.90 10.71
C LEU A 287 -9.32 15.71 10.60
N ALA A 288 -8.60 16.73 10.12
CA ALA A 288 -7.15 16.69 10.01
C ALA A 288 -6.47 16.61 11.39
N ASP A 289 -7.01 17.23 12.42
CA ASP A 289 -6.50 17.13 13.80
C ASP A 289 -6.56 15.70 14.33
N ILE A 290 -7.65 15.00 14.08
CA ILE A 290 -7.80 13.60 14.47
C ILE A 290 -6.82 12.71 13.69
N ILE A 291 -6.68 12.95 12.37
CA ILE A 291 -5.78 12.18 11.50
C ILE A 291 -4.32 12.37 11.91
N LEU A 292 -3.94 13.60 12.27
CA LEU A 292 -2.58 13.97 12.65
C LEU A 292 -2.27 13.77 14.13
N ALA A 293 -3.24 13.32 14.93
CA ALA A 293 -3.02 13.06 16.35
C ALA A 293 -1.87 12.07 16.56
N GLY A 294 -0.88 12.48 17.36
CA GLY A 294 0.32 11.71 17.63
C GLY A 294 1.40 11.83 16.54
N ALA A 295 1.31 12.80 15.62
CA ALA A 295 2.35 13.05 14.64
C ALA A 295 3.66 13.50 15.31
N GLN A 296 4.77 12.93 14.85
CA GLN A 296 6.13 13.21 15.30
C GLN A 296 7.01 13.56 14.08
N PRO A 297 6.86 14.75 13.51
CA PRO A 297 7.68 15.15 12.38
C PRO A 297 9.10 15.50 12.81
N THR A 298 10.05 15.35 11.90
CA THR A 298 11.36 15.99 11.98
C THR A 298 11.28 17.43 11.49
N ALA A 299 12.33 18.22 11.69
CA ALA A 299 12.38 19.58 11.14
C ALA A 299 12.22 19.61 9.60
N GLN A 300 12.67 18.56 8.89
CA GLN A 300 12.64 18.51 7.43
C GLN A 300 11.31 18.04 6.83
N ASN A 301 10.46 17.37 7.60
CA ASN A 301 9.16 16.88 7.10
C ASN A 301 7.95 17.45 7.84
N ALA A 302 8.14 18.45 8.71
CA ALA A 302 7.05 19.14 9.41
C ALA A 302 6.04 19.82 8.47
N TYR A 303 6.47 20.21 7.27
CA TYR A 303 5.59 20.77 6.23
C TYR A 303 4.45 19.81 5.84
N LYS A 304 4.61 18.50 6.05
CA LYS A 304 3.56 17.52 5.77
C LYS A 304 2.31 17.74 6.63
N LEU A 305 2.42 18.33 7.82
CA LEU A 305 1.26 18.66 8.66
C LEU A 305 0.30 19.61 7.92
N ALA A 306 0.83 20.72 7.40
CA ALA A 306 0.02 21.65 6.59
C ALA A 306 -0.41 21.03 5.25
N LEU A 307 0.44 20.20 4.65
CA LEU A 307 0.14 19.56 3.38
C LEU A 307 -1.02 18.55 3.49
N VAL A 308 -1.11 17.80 4.59
CA VAL A 308 -2.24 16.89 4.88
C VAL A 308 -3.54 17.66 4.95
N ARG A 309 -3.60 18.77 5.72
CA ARG A 309 -4.78 19.63 5.85
C ARG A 309 -5.26 20.12 4.48
N ARG A 310 -4.36 20.71 3.71
CA ARG A 310 -4.66 21.22 2.36
C ARG A 310 -5.11 20.12 1.40
N THR A 311 -4.47 18.95 1.44
CA THR A 311 -4.80 17.83 0.54
C THR A 311 -6.16 17.23 0.90
N LEU A 312 -6.48 17.11 2.18
CA LEU A 312 -7.78 16.66 2.67
C LEU A 312 -8.89 17.64 2.25
N SER A 313 -8.74 18.92 2.56
CA SER A 313 -9.70 19.96 2.20
C SER A 313 -9.96 20.00 0.68
N ALA A 314 -8.90 19.93 -0.13
CA ALA A 314 -9.04 19.87 -1.59
C ALA A 314 -9.71 18.58 -2.10
N SER A 315 -9.57 17.45 -1.38
CA SER A 315 -10.22 16.19 -1.73
C SER A 315 -11.71 16.22 -1.41
N LEU A 316 -12.09 16.80 -0.27
CA LEU A 316 -13.49 17.00 0.13
C LEU A 316 -14.19 17.99 -0.80
N ALA A 317 -13.54 19.10 -1.14
CA ALA A 317 -14.06 20.08 -2.10
C ALA A 317 -14.27 19.45 -3.50
N GLN A 318 -13.35 18.60 -3.94
CA GLN A 318 -13.52 17.86 -5.21
C GLN A 318 -14.71 16.90 -5.15
N ALA A 319 -14.92 16.20 -4.05
CA ALA A 319 -16.08 15.33 -3.89
C ALA A 319 -17.39 16.11 -3.92
N ALA A 320 -17.48 17.24 -3.21
CA ALA A 320 -18.63 18.13 -3.20
C ALA A 320 -18.95 18.69 -4.62
N HIS A 321 -17.93 19.06 -5.37
CA HIS A 321 -18.10 19.53 -6.75
C HIS A 321 -18.67 18.44 -7.65
N ILE A 322 -18.14 17.21 -7.61
CA ILE A 322 -18.67 16.06 -8.37
C ILE A 322 -20.13 15.79 -8.00
N GLN A 323 -20.48 15.87 -6.71
CA GLN A 323 -21.86 15.71 -6.24
C GLN A 323 -22.79 16.76 -6.85
N SER A 324 -22.39 18.03 -6.83
CA SER A 324 -23.21 19.14 -7.37
C SER A 324 -23.42 19.05 -8.89
N GLU A 325 -22.42 18.56 -9.63
CA GLU A 325 -22.57 18.32 -11.08
C GLU A 325 -23.48 17.14 -11.38
N GLY A 326 -23.43 16.07 -10.58
CA GLY A 326 -24.32 14.91 -10.72
C GLY A 326 -25.79 15.24 -10.42
N ALA A 327 -26.05 16.15 -9.50
CA ALA A 327 -27.39 16.60 -9.13
C ALA A 327 -28.05 17.54 -10.18
N ARG A 328 -27.24 18.11 -11.09
CA ARG A 328 -27.71 19.01 -12.18
C ARG A 328 -28.02 18.28 -13.49
N ARG A 329 -27.69 16.99 -13.57
CA ARG A 329 -27.99 16.11 -14.73
C ARG A 329 -29.20 15.24 -14.45
#